data_dd3f84063d837f9fdb107e76be7ef041
#
_entry.id   dd3f84063d837f9fdb107e76be7ef041
#
_cell.length_a   1.000
_cell.length_b   1.000
_cell.length_c   1.000
_cell.angle_alpha   90.00
_cell.angle_beta   90.00
_cell.angle_gamma   90.00
#
_symmetry.space_group_name_H-M   'P 1'
#
loop_
_entity.id
_entity.type
_entity.pdbx_description
1 polymer ?
#
loop_
_entity_poly.entity_id
_entity_poly.type
_entity_poly.pdbx_seq_one_letter_code
_entity_poly.pdbx_strand_id
1 'polypeptide(L)'
;RRREGGPPLQADFVVGCDGAASFVRHALGLAFEGATYSLRPMLADVRLRDERDQLPWPRVFSASRGLSFSLRIRPGLWRIVHLARREPESDEVSEEEVGDRVEELLGPGPAEIVWASRFRIHRRASPRFREGRVLLAGDAAHIHSPVGGQGMNAGVQDAANLAWKLAAALRGGDRERLLDSYDVERRAVVVEHVSRFTDFLTKVFMQAPAPLRGAALLLFRAVLACPRTRKTILRRMSMIGSDYPASPLLDARESAAGLRLPNPLLHGSAGDNGDNGDNGDNGVRLYDLIAPGAVLLDVAEERPFLTEPPIPQVLRIGPGEWRDPSGLLRGILGGRDGYLLVRPDAHIAWARWDAEGIAEATRRALGEG
;
A
#
# COMPACT_ATOMS: atom_id res chain seq x y z
N ARG A 1 29.88 1.44 -9.89
CA ARG A 1 31.24 0.99 -9.50
C ARG A 1 31.22 0.67 -8.02
N ARG A 2 31.98 -0.34 -7.58
CA ARG A 2 32.16 -0.64 -6.15
C ARG A 2 32.93 0.50 -5.49
N ARG A 3 32.64 0.82 -4.22
CA ARG A 3 33.37 1.84 -3.45
C ARG A 3 34.89 1.56 -3.37
N GLU A 4 35.30 0.30 -3.47
CA GLU A 4 36.67 -0.18 -3.35
C GLU A 4 37.38 -0.44 -4.69
N GLY A 5 36.92 0.13 -5.81
CA GLY A 5 37.62 0.07 -7.09
C GLY A 5 37.60 -1.28 -7.83
N GLY A 6 36.68 -2.18 -7.52
CA GLY A 6 36.52 -3.44 -8.23
C GLY A 6 35.90 -3.26 -9.64
N PRO A 7 35.88 -4.32 -10.48
CA PRO A 7 35.29 -4.28 -11.81
C PRO A 7 33.82 -3.91 -11.75
N PRO A 8 33.25 -3.26 -12.79
CA PRO A 8 31.85 -2.93 -12.84
C PRO A 8 30.99 -4.21 -12.76
N LEU A 9 29.88 -4.12 -12.02
CA LEU A 9 28.88 -5.17 -12.02
C LEU A 9 28.04 -5.06 -13.30
N GLN A 10 27.79 -6.19 -13.92
CA GLN A 10 26.85 -6.32 -15.03
C GLN A 10 25.57 -6.97 -14.53
N ALA A 11 24.41 -6.48 -14.99
CA ALA A 11 23.10 -7.01 -14.67
C ALA A 11 22.17 -6.84 -15.87
N ASP A 12 21.18 -7.70 -15.98
CA ASP A 12 20.14 -7.59 -17.00
C ASP A 12 19.25 -6.37 -16.75
N PHE A 13 18.96 -6.09 -15.48
CA PHE A 13 18.16 -4.96 -15.03
C PHE A 13 18.81 -4.26 -13.85
N VAL A 14 18.49 -2.97 -13.71
CA VAL A 14 18.84 -2.15 -12.53
C VAL A 14 17.55 -1.61 -11.93
N VAL A 15 17.37 -1.76 -10.62
CA VAL A 15 16.23 -1.16 -9.89
C VAL A 15 16.78 -0.13 -8.92
N GLY A 16 16.45 1.15 -9.16
CA GLY A 16 16.77 2.25 -8.26
C GLY A 16 15.76 2.32 -7.11
N CYS A 17 16.21 1.95 -5.91
CA CYS A 17 15.47 2.08 -4.64
C CYS A 17 16.26 2.97 -3.67
N ASP A 18 16.97 3.97 -4.18
CA ASP A 18 17.99 4.76 -3.50
C ASP A 18 17.45 6.08 -2.93
N GLY A 19 16.13 6.16 -2.73
CA GLY A 19 15.47 7.23 -2.00
C GLY A 19 15.22 8.50 -2.80
N ALA A 20 14.70 9.54 -2.16
CA ALA A 20 14.26 10.79 -2.79
C ALA A 20 15.36 11.52 -3.58
N ALA A 21 16.61 11.42 -3.14
CA ALA A 21 17.79 11.98 -3.81
C ALA A 21 18.41 11.02 -4.84
N SER A 22 17.66 10.06 -5.35
CA SER A 22 18.09 8.95 -6.21
C SER A 22 19.17 9.33 -7.23
N PHE A 23 20.32 8.69 -7.08
CA PHE A 23 21.40 8.75 -8.06
C PHE A 23 20.97 8.10 -9.38
N VAL A 24 20.26 6.97 -9.31
CA VAL A 24 19.80 6.25 -10.51
C VAL A 24 18.86 7.12 -11.34
N ARG A 25 17.89 7.78 -10.71
CA ARG A 25 16.99 8.72 -11.42
C ARG A 25 17.76 9.86 -12.08
N HIS A 26 18.70 10.49 -11.36
CA HIS A 26 19.53 11.58 -11.91
C HIS A 26 20.41 11.10 -13.05
N ALA A 27 21.00 9.91 -12.96
CA ALA A 27 21.83 9.35 -14.02
C ALA A 27 21.03 9.06 -15.32
N LEU A 28 19.73 8.85 -15.21
CA LEU A 28 18.81 8.72 -16.35
C LEU A 28 18.35 10.09 -16.91
N GLY A 29 18.72 11.20 -16.28
CA GLY A 29 18.22 12.53 -16.65
C GLY A 29 16.72 12.73 -16.37
N LEU A 30 16.11 11.88 -15.56
CA LEU A 30 14.69 11.96 -15.27
C LEU A 30 14.40 13.04 -14.21
N ALA A 31 13.47 13.93 -14.54
CA ALA A 31 13.00 14.97 -13.64
C ALA A 31 12.29 14.38 -12.41
N PHE A 32 12.18 15.16 -11.34
CA PHE A 32 11.36 14.82 -10.17
C PHE A 32 10.30 15.91 -9.99
N GLU A 33 9.25 15.78 -10.79
CA GLU A 33 8.22 16.80 -10.97
C GLU A 33 7.26 16.86 -9.79
N GLY A 34 6.80 18.06 -9.44
CA GLY A 34 5.82 18.26 -8.38
C GLY A 34 6.04 19.52 -7.59
N ALA A 35 5.70 19.49 -6.30
CA ALA A 35 5.71 20.64 -5.42
C ALA A 35 6.30 20.32 -4.04
N THR A 36 6.78 21.37 -3.38
CA THR A 36 7.16 21.36 -1.97
C THR A 36 6.11 22.15 -1.19
N TYR A 37 5.61 21.58 -0.09
CA TYR A 37 4.73 22.32 0.83
C TYR A 37 5.53 23.31 1.67
N SER A 38 4.90 24.42 2.04
CA SER A 38 5.48 25.39 2.97
C SER A 38 5.60 24.85 4.41
N LEU A 39 5.01 23.70 4.68
CA LEU A 39 5.02 23.06 5.99
C LEU A 39 6.38 22.41 6.29
N ARG A 40 6.88 22.66 7.50
CA ARG A 40 8.09 22.04 8.05
C ARG A 40 7.75 21.35 9.38
N PRO A 41 7.20 20.15 9.35
CA PRO A 41 6.91 19.41 10.57
C PRO A 41 8.16 19.12 11.38
N MET A 42 8.05 19.24 12.71
CA MET A 42 8.98 18.65 13.65
C MET A 42 8.55 17.21 13.91
N LEU A 43 9.50 16.30 13.95
CA LEU A 43 9.33 14.91 14.34
C LEU A 43 10.36 14.62 15.45
N ALA A 44 9.90 14.08 16.58
CA ALA A 44 10.78 13.66 17.65
C ALA A 44 10.38 12.29 18.18
N ASP A 45 11.36 11.45 18.44
CA ASP A 45 11.17 10.20 19.18
C ASP A 45 11.65 10.40 20.61
N VAL A 46 10.76 10.15 21.57
CA VAL A 46 11.03 10.33 23.00
C VAL A 46 10.78 9.05 23.76
N ARG A 47 11.62 8.80 24.76
CA ARG A 47 11.46 7.66 25.66
C ARG A 47 10.82 8.09 26.96
N LEU A 48 9.73 7.42 27.33
CA LEU A 48 9.07 7.55 28.63
C LEU A 48 9.36 6.30 29.46
N ARG A 49 9.64 6.50 30.75
CA ARG A 49 9.92 5.40 31.70
C ARG A 49 8.96 5.40 32.89
N ASP A 50 7.83 6.08 32.73
CA ASP A 50 6.82 6.26 33.76
C ASP A 50 5.43 5.82 33.28
N GLU A 51 4.41 6.02 34.11
CA GLU A 51 3.02 5.64 33.83
C GLU A 51 2.41 6.31 32.60
N ARG A 52 2.98 7.42 32.12
CA ARG A 52 2.55 8.08 30.88
C ARG A 52 2.72 7.19 29.66
N ASP A 53 3.55 6.15 29.75
CA ASP A 53 3.65 5.14 28.67
C ASP A 53 2.35 4.36 28.46
N GLN A 54 1.44 4.35 29.46
CA GLN A 54 0.13 3.70 29.36
C GLN A 54 -0.98 4.61 28.82
N LEU A 55 -0.68 5.86 28.48
CA LEU A 55 -1.67 6.78 27.94
C LEU A 55 -2.27 6.24 26.64
N PRO A 56 -3.58 6.47 26.40
CA PRO A 56 -4.21 6.11 25.14
C PRO A 56 -3.57 6.87 23.97
N TRP A 57 -3.45 6.21 22.83
CA TRP A 57 -2.89 6.78 21.61
C TRP A 57 -3.77 6.45 20.39
N PRO A 58 -3.77 7.26 19.30
CA PRO A 58 -3.03 8.52 19.15
C PRO A 58 -3.63 9.64 20.00
N ARG A 59 -2.79 10.55 20.49
CA ARG A 59 -3.23 11.79 21.12
C ARG A 59 -3.05 12.94 20.14
N VAL A 60 -4.04 13.81 20.08
CA VAL A 60 -4.04 14.95 19.15
C VAL A 60 -4.33 16.21 19.95
N PHE A 61 -3.50 17.21 19.79
CA PHE A 61 -3.66 18.52 20.37
C PHE A 61 -3.62 19.60 19.28
N SER A 62 -4.61 20.47 19.29
CA SER A 62 -4.70 21.59 18.34
C SER A 62 -4.89 22.89 19.09
N ALA A 63 -3.92 23.78 18.99
CA ALA A 63 -3.93 25.08 19.62
C ALA A 63 -3.57 26.20 18.62
N SER A 64 -3.43 27.41 19.17
CA SER A 64 -2.97 28.60 18.43
C SER A 64 -1.59 28.40 17.78
N ARG A 65 -0.72 27.60 18.39
CA ARG A 65 0.65 27.34 17.94
C ARG A 65 0.73 26.32 16.80
N GLY A 66 -0.30 25.47 16.60
CA GLY A 66 -0.29 24.46 15.54
C GLY A 66 -1.11 23.22 15.86
N LEU A 67 -0.80 22.14 15.17
CA LEU A 67 -1.36 20.81 15.38
C LEU A 67 -0.23 19.88 15.82
N SER A 68 -0.41 19.25 16.96
CA SER A 68 0.51 18.24 17.48
C SER A 68 -0.21 16.91 17.61
N PHE A 69 0.50 15.82 17.38
CA PHE A 69 -0.01 14.49 17.70
C PHE A 69 1.12 13.57 18.16
N SER A 70 0.75 12.57 18.96
CA SER A 70 1.68 11.55 19.42
C SER A 70 1.19 10.17 19.13
N LEU A 71 2.14 9.28 18.83
CA LEU A 71 1.94 7.88 18.55
C LEU A 71 2.91 7.05 19.39
N ARG A 72 2.41 5.99 20.01
CA ARG A 72 3.27 5.02 20.69
C ARG A 72 3.80 4.04 19.65
N ILE A 73 5.11 4.08 19.39
CA ILE A 73 5.77 3.18 18.41
C ILE A 73 5.93 1.77 19.01
N ARG A 74 6.34 1.74 20.28
CA ARG A 74 6.49 0.52 21.10
C ARG A 74 6.48 0.89 22.57
N PRO A 75 6.36 -0.04 23.50
CA PRO A 75 6.46 0.25 24.92
C PRO A 75 7.69 1.12 25.24
N GLY A 76 7.46 2.19 25.93
CA GLY A 76 8.49 3.17 26.33
C GLY A 76 8.95 4.13 25.23
N LEU A 77 8.51 3.99 23.97
CA LEU A 77 8.96 4.87 22.87
C LEU A 77 7.79 5.53 22.17
N TRP A 78 7.75 6.85 22.21
CA TRP A 78 6.72 7.67 21.62
C TRP A 78 7.26 8.56 20.52
N ARG A 79 6.50 8.75 19.47
CA ARG A 79 6.75 9.71 18.40
C ARG A 79 5.85 10.91 18.55
N ILE A 80 6.46 12.09 18.58
CA ILE A 80 5.79 13.37 18.56
C ILE A 80 5.91 13.96 17.17
N VAL A 81 4.81 14.46 16.65
CA VAL A 81 4.78 15.23 15.40
C VAL A 81 4.12 16.56 15.66
N HIS A 82 4.80 17.65 15.32
CA HIS A 82 4.28 18.99 15.45
C HIS A 82 4.30 19.72 14.11
N LEU A 83 3.16 20.29 13.76
CA LEU A 83 2.94 21.11 12.59
C LEU A 83 2.73 22.54 13.05
N ALA A 84 3.81 23.31 13.05
CA ALA A 84 3.76 24.71 13.43
C ALA A 84 2.88 25.53 12.47
N ARG A 85 2.16 26.49 13.00
CA ARG A 85 1.33 27.43 12.21
C ARG A 85 2.15 28.46 11.44
N ARG A 86 3.27 28.84 12.00
CA ARG A 86 4.24 29.74 11.36
C ARG A 86 5.43 28.93 10.92
N GLU A 87 6.03 29.33 9.82
CA GLU A 87 7.27 28.71 9.37
C GLU A 87 8.34 28.93 10.46
N PRO A 88 9.01 27.86 10.93
CA PRO A 88 10.06 27.99 11.91
C PRO A 88 11.26 28.71 11.29
N GLU A 89 11.95 29.49 12.12
CA GLU A 89 13.11 30.30 11.69
C GLU A 89 14.33 29.42 11.37
N SER A 90 14.40 28.23 11.99
CA SER A 90 15.51 27.28 11.83
C SER A 90 15.02 25.89 11.47
N ASP A 91 15.84 25.12 10.77
CA ASP A 91 15.67 23.68 10.56
C ASP A 91 16.12 22.87 11.80
N GLU A 92 16.83 23.48 12.73
CA GLU A 92 17.20 22.83 13.99
C GLU A 92 16.00 22.76 14.93
N VAL A 93 15.95 21.67 15.71
CA VAL A 93 14.93 21.41 16.70
C VAL A 93 15.59 21.47 18.07
N SER A 94 15.14 22.40 18.92
CA SER A 94 15.67 22.51 20.28
C SER A 94 15.04 21.49 21.23
N GLU A 95 15.75 21.13 22.28
CA GLU A 95 15.23 20.28 23.37
C GLU A 95 14.01 20.89 24.05
N GLU A 96 14.00 22.22 24.22
CA GLU A 96 12.89 22.98 24.76
C GLU A 96 11.62 22.83 23.90
N GLU A 97 11.76 22.98 22.58
CA GLU A 97 10.63 22.79 21.65
C GLU A 97 10.04 21.38 21.74
N VAL A 98 10.88 20.36 21.85
CA VAL A 98 10.42 18.98 22.03
C VAL A 98 9.76 18.80 23.39
N GLY A 99 10.37 19.33 24.45
CA GLY A 99 9.86 19.28 25.82
C GLY A 99 8.46 19.88 25.92
N ASP A 100 8.26 21.09 25.38
CA ASP A 100 6.95 21.75 25.29
C ASP A 100 5.88 20.85 24.65
N ARG A 101 6.23 20.15 23.54
CA ARG A 101 5.27 19.26 22.84
C ARG A 101 5.01 17.98 23.61
N VAL A 102 6.02 17.45 24.31
CA VAL A 102 5.84 16.30 25.20
C VAL A 102 4.87 16.65 26.33
N GLU A 103 5.08 17.77 27.01
CA GLU A 103 4.21 18.20 28.09
C GLU A 103 2.78 18.46 27.62
N GLU A 104 2.61 19.12 26.47
CA GLU A 104 1.31 19.42 25.86
C GLU A 104 0.53 18.12 25.49
N LEU A 105 1.21 17.10 24.98
CA LEU A 105 0.59 15.87 24.49
C LEU A 105 0.49 14.77 25.55
N LEU A 106 1.50 14.64 26.40
CA LEU A 106 1.67 13.50 27.27
C LEU A 106 1.66 13.89 28.76
N GLY A 107 1.64 15.20 29.06
CA GLY A 107 1.68 15.72 30.41
C GLY A 107 3.11 15.92 30.93
N PRO A 108 3.25 16.64 32.09
CA PRO A 108 4.54 16.97 32.69
C PRO A 108 5.28 15.71 33.15
N GLY A 109 6.62 15.77 33.12
CA GLY A 109 7.49 14.72 33.62
C GLY A 109 8.69 14.46 32.71
N PRO A 110 9.65 13.65 33.16
CA PRO A 110 10.89 13.42 32.43
C PRO A 110 10.66 12.66 31.13
N ALA A 111 11.32 13.10 30.05
CA ALA A 111 11.36 12.43 28.78
C ALA A 111 12.77 12.49 28.22
N GLU A 112 13.28 11.36 27.76
CA GLU A 112 14.58 11.26 27.10
C GLU A 112 14.36 11.44 25.58
N ILE A 113 14.92 12.50 24.99
CA ILE A 113 14.88 12.72 23.54
C ILE A 113 15.86 11.75 22.89
N VAL A 114 15.35 10.80 22.12
CA VAL A 114 16.17 9.82 21.40
C VAL A 114 16.66 10.41 20.08
N TRP A 115 15.77 11.18 19.43
CA TRP A 115 16.04 11.80 18.15
C TRP A 115 14.99 12.88 17.87
N ALA A 116 15.42 13.95 17.23
CA ALA A 116 14.51 14.99 16.74
C ALA A 116 15.01 15.55 15.41
N SER A 117 14.11 15.90 14.52
CA SER A 117 14.42 16.52 13.24
C SER A 117 13.23 17.29 12.69
N ARG A 118 13.54 18.24 11.83
CA ARG A 118 12.56 18.96 11.04
C ARG A 118 12.75 18.59 9.58
N PHE A 119 11.66 18.38 8.86
CA PHE A 119 11.74 17.98 7.45
C PHE A 119 10.75 18.78 6.58
N ARG A 120 11.02 18.81 5.30
CA ARG A 120 10.14 19.42 4.31
C ARG A 120 9.25 18.35 3.70
N ILE A 121 7.97 18.66 3.56
CA ILE A 121 7.03 17.77 2.86
C ILE A 121 7.10 18.08 1.38
N HIS A 122 7.30 17.04 0.59
CA HIS A 122 7.28 17.12 -0.86
C HIS A 122 6.18 16.22 -1.44
N ARG A 123 5.69 16.60 -2.61
CA ARG A 123 4.88 15.76 -3.49
C ARG A 123 5.51 15.80 -4.86
N ARG A 124 6.25 14.76 -5.19
CA ARG A 124 6.98 14.67 -6.45
C ARG A 124 6.92 13.27 -7.02
N ALA A 125 6.97 13.15 -8.34
CA ALA A 125 7.07 11.86 -9.02
C ALA A 125 7.95 11.99 -10.25
N SER A 126 8.64 10.91 -10.59
CA SER A 126 9.31 10.79 -11.88
C SER A 126 8.26 10.71 -13.00
N PRO A 127 8.49 11.31 -14.18
CA PRO A 127 7.59 11.20 -15.32
C PRO A 127 7.48 9.75 -15.84
N ARG A 128 8.47 8.92 -15.54
CA ARG A 128 8.50 7.49 -15.87
C ARG A 128 9.14 6.71 -14.73
N PHE A 129 8.66 5.49 -14.49
CA PHE A 129 9.25 4.56 -13.52
C PHE A 129 10.12 3.51 -14.21
N ARG A 130 10.17 3.54 -15.54
CA ARG A 130 11.03 2.70 -16.38
C ARG A 130 11.72 3.52 -17.46
N GLU A 131 13.00 3.23 -17.69
CA GLU A 131 13.74 3.67 -18.88
C GLU A 131 14.60 2.49 -19.35
N GLY A 132 14.17 1.82 -20.43
CA GLY A 132 14.83 0.64 -20.94
C GLY A 132 14.94 -0.51 -19.91
N ARG A 133 16.17 -0.78 -19.46
CA ARG A 133 16.46 -1.83 -18.46
C ARG A 133 16.62 -1.28 -17.04
N VAL A 134 16.37 0.00 -16.83
CA VAL A 134 16.47 0.64 -15.52
C VAL A 134 15.06 1.00 -15.04
N LEU A 135 14.75 0.63 -13.81
CA LEU A 135 13.46 0.88 -13.18
C LEU A 135 13.66 1.65 -11.87
N LEU A 136 12.67 2.42 -11.49
CA LEU A 136 12.65 3.17 -10.24
C LEU A 136 11.51 2.63 -9.36
N ALA A 137 11.74 2.51 -8.05
CA ALA A 137 10.72 2.07 -7.09
C ALA A 137 10.83 2.84 -5.77
N GLY A 138 9.70 2.98 -5.07
CA GLY A 138 9.62 3.71 -3.81
C GLY A 138 10.02 5.18 -3.95
N ASP A 139 10.68 5.73 -2.96
CA ASP A 139 11.05 7.16 -2.90
C ASP A 139 11.97 7.61 -4.05
N ALA A 140 12.64 6.69 -4.74
CA ALA A 140 13.40 7.02 -5.95
C ALA A 140 12.49 7.40 -7.12
N ALA A 141 11.29 6.81 -7.18
CA ALA A 141 10.28 7.05 -8.21
C ALA A 141 9.27 8.14 -7.80
N HIS A 142 8.88 8.20 -6.53
CA HIS A 142 7.82 9.10 -6.05
C HIS A 142 7.89 9.35 -4.55
N ILE A 143 7.56 10.57 -4.16
CA ILE A 143 7.36 10.98 -2.77
C ILE A 143 6.06 11.77 -2.64
N HIS A 144 5.40 11.65 -1.52
CA HIS A 144 4.17 12.37 -1.22
C HIS A 144 4.07 12.73 0.26
N SER A 145 3.05 13.49 0.62
CA SER A 145 2.84 13.88 2.01
C SER A 145 2.73 12.64 2.92
N PRO A 146 3.35 12.65 4.11
CA PRO A 146 3.25 11.55 5.07
C PRO A 146 1.85 11.44 5.70
N VAL A 147 0.95 12.36 5.40
CA VAL A 147 -0.44 12.34 5.87
C VAL A 147 -1.15 11.10 5.33
N GLY A 148 -1.59 10.25 6.23
CA GLY A 148 -2.19 8.96 5.89
C GLY A 148 -1.23 7.76 5.93
N GLY A 149 0.09 7.97 6.14
CA GLY A 149 1.06 6.88 6.36
C GLY A 149 1.27 5.94 5.17
N GLN A 150 1.11 6.42 3.93
CA GLN A 150 1.05 5.56 2.74
C GLN A 150 2.41 5.38 2.02
N GLY A 151 3.44 6.17 2.35
CA GLY A 151 4.71 6.17 1.61
C GLY A 151 5.39 4.81 1.55
N MET A 152 5.68 4.23 2.69
CA MET A 152 6.31 2.91 2.78
C MET A 152 5.46 1.82 2.10
N ASN A 153 4.14 1.84 2.32
CA ASN A 153 3.23 0.86 1.72
C ASN A 153 3.20 0.97 0.19
N ALA A 154 3.30 2.18 -0.37
CA ALA A 154 3.40 2.39 -1.81
C ALA A 154 4.69 1.75 -2.37
N GLY A 155 5.84 1.97 -1.71
CA GLY A 155 7.11 1.36 -2.11
C GLY A 155 7.12 -0.17 -2.00
N VAL A 156 6.50 -0.74 -0.95
CA VAL A 156 6.32 -2.20 -0.83
C VAL A 156 5.47 -2.75 -1.97
N GLN A 157 4.41 -2.05 -2.33
CA GLN A 157 3.57 -2.44 -3.47
C GLN A 157 4.30 -2.29 -4.82
N ASP A 158 5.18 -1.29 -4.98
CA ASP A 158 6.04 -1.20 -6.16
C ASP A 158 6.91 -2.44 -6.28
N ALA A 159 7.57 -2.83 -5.20
CA ALA A 159 8.41 -4.02 -5.16
C ALA A 159 7.62 -5.30 -5.47
N ALA A 160 6.44 -5.48 -4.88
CA ALA A 160 5.58 -6.63 -5.11
C ALA A 160 5.11 -6.70 -6.57
N ASN A 161 4.72 -5.57 -7.16
CA ASN A 161 4.29 -5.51 -8.56
C ASN A 161 5.46 -5.76 -9.53
N LEU A 162 6.65 -5.21 -9.23
CA LEU A 162 7.82 -5.30 -10.11
C LEU A 162 8.51 -6.67 -10.07
N ALA A 163 8.63 -7.28 -8.89
CA ALA A 163 9.45 -8.47 -8.68
C ALA A 163 9.02 -9.66 -9.57
N TRP A 164 7.71 -9.96 -9.61
CA TRP A 164 7.22 -11.07 -10.43
C TRP A 164 7.34 -10.78 -11.94
N LYS A 165 7.19 -9.51 -12.36
CA LYS A 165 7.33 -9.07 -13.74
C LYS A 165 8.78 -9.19 -14.23
N LEU A 166 9.74 -8.80 -13.40
CA LEU A 166 11.16 -9.03 -13.67
C LEU A 166 11.48 -10.51 -13.78
N ALA A 167 10.96 -11.31 -12.85
CA ALA A 167 11.17 -12.75 -12.88
C ALA A 167 10.55 -13.40 -14.13
N ALA A 168 9.37 -12.97 -14.58
CA ALA A 168 8.75 -13.43 -15.81
C ALA A 168 9.55 -13.01 -17.06
N ALA A 169 9.99 -11.74 -17.11
CA ALA A 169 10.81 -11.23 -18.20
C ALA A 169 12.17 -11.94 -18.33
N LEU A 170 12.80 -12.32 -17.19
CA LEU A 170 14.04 -13.10 -17.19
C LEU A 170 13.84 -14.56 -17.63
N ARG A 171 12.64 -15.11 -17.46
CA ARG A 171 12.28 -16.45 -17.94
C ARG A 171 11.82 -16.51 -19.41
N GLY A 172 11.91 -15.39 -20.15
CA GLY A 172 11.57 -15.33 -21.57
C GLY A 172 10.18 -14.77 -21.88
N GLY A 173 9.46 -14.25 -20.89
CA GLY A 173 8.22 -13.52 -21.12
C GLY A 173 8.44 -12.21 -21.89
N ASP A 174 7.35 -11.65 -22.43
CA ASP A 174 7.38 -10.38 -23.17
C ASP A 174 7.86 -9.23 -22.24
N ARG A 175 9.14 -8.97 -22.32
CA ARG A 175 9.85 -7.99 -21.48
C ARG A 175 9.23 -6.60 -21.56
N GLU A 176 8.94 -6.14 -22.77
CA GLU A 176 8.46 -4.78 -22.97
C GLU A 176 7.07 -4.64 -22.35
N ARG A 177 6.17 -5.54 -22.64
CA ARG A 177 4.81 -5.53 -22.12
C ARG A 177 4.74 -5.68 -20.60
N LEU A 178 5.53 -6.60 -20.02
CA LEU A 178 5.60 -6.80 -18.58
C LEU A 178 6.12 -5.57 -17.85
N LEU A 179 7.23 -5.00 -18.31
CA LEU A 179 7.87 -3.90 -17.59
C LEU A 179 7.22 -2.54 -17.87
N ASP A 180 6.62 -2.33 -19.05
CA ASP A 180 5.79 -1.15 -19.31
C ASP A 180 4.51 -1.18 -18.47
N SER A 181 3.95 -2.37 -18.21
CA SER A 181 2.81 -2.48 -17.32
C SER A 181 3.13 -2.03 -15.90
N TYR A 182 4.37 -2.20 -15.41
CA TYR A 182 4.81 -1.68 -14.13
C TYR A 182 4.69 -0.15 -14.06
N ASP A 183 5.23 0.54 -15.06
CA ASP A 183 5.14 2.00 -15.13
C ASP A 183 3.68 2.48 -15.15
N VAL A 184 2.87 1.92 -16.04
CA VAL A 184 1.45 2.28 -16.18
C VAL A 184 0.68 2.06 -14.88
N GLU A 185 0.78 0.87 -14.31
CA GLU A 185 0.02 0.47 -13.13
C GLU A 185 0.43 1.28 -11.89
N ARG A 186 1.73 1.32 -11.59
CA ARG A 186 2.21 1.92 -10.34
C ARG A 186 2.14 3.44 -10.37
N ARG A 187 2.46 4.02 -11.51
CA ARG A 187 2.40 5.47 -11.67
C ARG A 187 0.95 5.98 -11.55
N ALA A 188 -0.03 5.30 -12.15
CA ALA A 188 -1.44 5.65 -11.99
C ALA A 188 -1.88 5.62 -10.53
N VAL A 189 -1.58 4.54 -9.79
CA VAL A 189 -1.92 4.43 -8.37
C VAL A 189 -1.24 5.52 -7.54
N VAL A 190 0.05 5.74 -7.72
CA VAL A 190 0.80 6.66 -6.86
C VAL A 190 0.48 8.11 -7.18
N VAL A 191 0.48 8.51 -8.45
CA VAL A 191 0.28 9.91 -8.85
C VAL A 191 -1.19 10.31 -8.77
N GLU A 192 -2.10 9.46 -9.26
CA GLU A 192 -3.52 9.83 -9.33
C GLU A 192 -4.28 9.58 -8.03
N HIS A 193 -4.03 8.46 -7.35
CA HIS A 193 -4.77 8.13 -6.14
C HIS A 193 -4.07 8.59 -4.87
N VAL A 194 -2.84 8.12 -4.63
CA VAL A 194 -2.12 8.41 -3.37
C VAL A 194 -1.77 9.87 -3.25
N SER A 195 -1.13 10.45 -4.29
CA SER A 195 -0.69 11.85 -4.23
C SER A 195 -1.85 12.83 -4.14
N ARG A 196 -2.95 12.61 -4.89
CA ARG A 196 -4.14 13.47 -4.82
C ARG A 196 -4.86 13.36 -3.47
N PHE A 197 -4.97 12.15 -2.93
CA PHE A 197 -5.62 11.94 -1.64
C PHE A 197 -4.82 12.54 -0.49
N THR A 198 -3.51 12.31 -0.46
CA THR A 198 -2.64 12.88 0.59
C THR A 198 -2.50 14.39 0.47
N ASP A 199 -2.51 14.94 -0.75
CA ASP A 199 -2.54 16.39 -1.00
C ASP A 199 -3.84 17.02 -0.46
N PHE A 200 -4.98 16.42 -0.74
CA PHE A 200 -6.26 16.86 -0.19
C PHE A 200 -6.25 16.86 1.35
N LEU A 201 -5.83 15.76 1.96
CA LEU A 201 -5.73 15.68 3.42
C LEU A 201 -4.76 16.73 4.00
N THR A 202 -3.61 16.93 3.34
CA THR A 202 -2.61 17.92 3.78
C THR A 202 -3.20 19.34 3.72
N LYS A 203 -3.86 19.70 2.64
CA LYS A 203 -4.49 21.03 2.49
C LYS A 203 -5.59 21.25 3.51
N VAL A 204 -6.47 20.29 3.71
CA VAL A 204 -7.63 20.40 4.60
C VAL A 204 -7.22 20.40 6.07
N PHE A 205 -6.37 19.46 6.49
CA PHE A 205 -6.07 19.27 7.91
C PHE A 205 -4.83 20.03 8.38
N MET A 206 -3.91 20.36 7.49
CA MET A 206 -2.66 20.99 7.86
C MET A 206 -2.56 22.47 7.45
N GLN A 207 -3.05 22.83 6.25
CA GLN A 207 -2.91 24.19 5.73
C GLN A 207 -4.16 25.07 5.93
N ALA A 208 -5.34 24.47 6.11
CA ALA A 208 -6.57 25.26 6.25
C ALA A 208 -6.56 26.15 7.51
N PRO A 209 -7.18 27.35 7.45
CA PRO A 209 -7.41 28.19 8.61
C PRO A 209 -8.15 27.45 9.74
N ALA A 210 -7.90 27.84 11.01
CA ALA A 210 -8.42 27.13 12.17
C ALA A 210 -9.93 26.85 12.16
N PRO A 211 -10.83 27.82 11.80
CA PRO A 211 -12.27 27.55 11.77
C PRO A 211 -12.66 26.51 10.72
N LEU A 212 -12.06 26.58 9.52
CA LEU A 212 -12.31 25.62 8.45
C LEU A 212 -11.77 24.22 8.83
N ARG A 213 -10.61 24.15 9.46
CA ARG A 213 -10.02 22.90 9.96
C ARG A 213 -10.91 22.28 11.05
N GLY A 214 -11.42 23.08 11.99
CA GLY A 214 -12.36 22.62 13.01
C GLY A 214 -13.63 22.02 12.41
N ALA A 215 -14.24 22.70 11.45
CA ALA A 215 -15.40 22.23 10.73
C ALA A 215 -15.08 20.92 9.94
N ALA A 216 -13.93 20.86 9.26
CA ALA A 216 -13.48 19.68 8.54
C ALA A 216 -13.26 18.47 9.46
N LEU A 217 -12.68 18.67 10.65
CA LEU A 217 -12.50 17.62 11.66
C LEU A 217 -13.85 17.11 12.19
N LEU A 218 -14.81 17.99 12.45
CA LEU A 218 -16.17 17.59 12.85
C LEU A 218 -16.87 16.79 11.75
N LEU A 219 -16.80 17.27 10.51
CA LEU A 219 -17.35 16.55 9.36
C LEU A 219 -16.66 15.19 9.18
N PHE A 220 -15.36 15.12 9.29
CA PHE A 220 -14.61 13.87 9.18
C PHE A 220 -15.00 12.86 10.26
N ARG A 221 -15.20 13.32 11.51
CA ARG A 221 -15.73 12.47 12.58
C ARG A 221 -17.11 11.94 12.26
N ALA A 222 -18.02 12.78 11.74
CA ALA A 222 -19.36 12.36 11.34
C ALA A 222 -19.31 11.32 10.20
N VAL A 223 -18.45 11.54 9.21
CA VAL A 223 -18.22 10.60 8.10
C VAL A 223 -17.67 9.26 8.60
N LEU A 224 -16.75 9.27 9.56
CA LEU A 224 -16.21 8.04 10.15
C LEU A 224 -17.20 7.34 11.09
N ALA A 225 -18.21 8.03 11.60
CA ALA A 225 -19.27 7.41 12.39
C ALA A 225 -20.17 6.49 11.55
N CYS A 226 -20.30 6.75 10.24
CA CYS A 226 -21.05 5.89 9.34
C CYS A 226 -20.18 4.66 8.93
N PRO A 227 -20.63 3.41 9.20
CA PRO A 227 -19.82 2.21 8.92
C PRO A 227 -19.42 2.04 7.44
N ARG A 228 -20.31 2.43 6.50
CA ARG A 228 -20.05 2.31 5.05
C ARG A 228 -18.95 3.26 4.60
N THR A 229 -19.03 4.54 4.98
CA THR A 229 -18.04 5.56 4.61
C THR A 229 -16.70 5.29 5.32
N ARG A 230 -16.74 4.88 6.59
CA ARG A 230 -15.56 4.45 7.34
C ARG A 230 -14.81 3.31 6.62
N LYS A 231 -15.53 2.26 6.18
CA LYS A 231 -14.93 1.14 5.44
C LYS A 231 -14.23 1.63 4.15
N THR A 232 -14.88 2.51 3.41
CA THR A 232 -14.31 3.08 2.16
C THR A 232 -13.06 3.90 2.42
N ILE A 233 -13.08 4.77 3.45
CA ILE A 233 -11.91 5.59 3.82
C ILE A 233 -10.76 4.70 4.29
N LEU A 234 -11.03 3.75 5.18
CA LEU A 234 -10.01 2.82 5.68
C LEU A 234 -9.40 1.98 4.54
N ARG A 235 -10.23 1.52 3.58
CA ARG A 235 -9.76 0.79 2.40
C ARG A 235 -8.82 1.65 1.53
N ARG A 236 -9.12 2.95 1.38
CA ARG A 236 -8.22 3.88 0.67
C ARG A 236 -6.94 4.16 1.45
N MET A 237 -7.04 4.40 2.75
CA MET A 237 -5.87 4.67 3.61
C MET A 237 -4.94 3.47 3.73
N SER A 238 -5.47 2.25 3.78
CA SER A 238 -4.67 1.02 3.82
C SER A 238 -4.10 0.60 2.47
N MET A 239 -4.45 1.30 1.39
CA MET A 239 -4.06 0.98 0.00
C MET A 239 -4.49 -0.44 -0.46
N ILE A 240 -5.45 -1.07 0.25
CA ILE A 240 -6.00 -2.38 -0.13
C ILE A 240 -6.87 -2.28 -1.40
N GLY A 241 -7.35 -1.09 -1.74
CA GLY A 241 -8.13 -0.83 -2.95
C GLY A 241 -7.32 -0.18 -4.07
N SER A 242 -6.05 -0.50 -4.20
CA SER A 242 -5.21 -0.04 -5.32
C SER A 242 -5.46 -0.95 -6.52
N ASP A 243 -6.28 -0.50 -7.44
CA ASP A 243 -6.67 -1.24 -8.63
C ASP A 243 -5.87 -0.77 -9.86
N TYR A 244 -5.76 -1.61 -10.90
CA TYR A 244 -4.99 -1.34 -12.13
C TYR A 244 -5.87 -1.35 -13.40
N PRO A 245 -6.86 -0.47 -13.53
CA PRO A 245 -7.85 -0.55 -14.61
C PRO A 245 -7.27 -0.36 -16.01
N ALA A 246 -6.11 0.28 -16.13
CA ALA A 246 -5.46 0.58 -17.42
C ALA A 246 -4.25 -0.32 -17.71
N SER A 247 -4.11 -1.44 -17.03
CA SER A 247 -2.96 -2.32 -17.27
C SER A 247 -2.99 -2.97 -18.65
N PRO A 248 -1.88 -2.96 -19.41
CA PRO A 248 -1.80 -3.67 -20.68
C PRO A 248 -1.82 -5.20 -20.55
N LEU A 249 -1.67 -5.73 -19.35
CA LEU A 249 -1.75 -7.17 -19.05
C LEU A 249 -3.19 -7.67 -18.84
N LEU A 250 -4.18 -6.78 -18.86
CA LEU A 250 -5.56 -7.08 -18.55
C LEU A 250 -6.44 -6.99 -19.80
N ASP A 251 -7.59 -7.64 -19.77
CA ASP A 251 -8.64 -7.38 -20.73
C ASP A 251 -9.57 -6.29 -20.20
N ALA A 252 -9.53 -5.11 -20.82
CA ALA A 252 -10.33 -3.96 -20.42
C ALA A 252 -11.85 -4.20 -20.52
N ARG A 253 -12.28 -5.27 -21.18
CA ARG A 253 -13.71 -5.66 -21.29
C ARG A 253 -14.22 -6.35 -20.01
N GLU A 254 -13.33 -6.85 -19.18
CA GLU A 254 -13.67 -7.57 -17.95
C GLU A 254 -13.79 -6.60 -16.78
N SER A 255 -14.99 -6.47 -16.21
CA SER A 255 -15.30 -5.49 -15.17
C SER A 255 -14.52 -5.67 -13.86
N ALA A 256 -14.07 -6.89 -13.56
CA ALA A 256 -13.29 -7.21 -12.38
C ALA A 256 -11.78 -7.20 -12.64
N ALA A 257 -11.33 -7.07 -13.90
CA ALA A 257 -9.91 -7.05 -14.22
C ALA A 257 -9.22 -5.82 -13.62
N GLY A 258 -8.08 -6.03 -13.01
CA GLY A 258 -7.32 -5.00 -12.31
C GLY A 258 -7.71 -4.77 -10.86
N LEU A 259 -8.84 -5.30 -10.40
CA LEU A 259 -9.22 -5.21 -8.99
C LEU A 259 -8.26 -6.02 -8.13
N ARG A 260 -7.92 -5.50 -6.97
CA ARG A 260 -7.21 -6.29 -5.98
C ARG A 260 -8.12 -7.38 -5.40
N LEU A 261 -7.64 -8.61 -5.40
CA LEU A 261 -8.35 -9.76 -4.83
C LEU A 261 -8.62 -9.51 -3.33
N PRO A 262 -9.86 -9.66 -2.83
CA PRO A 262 -10.12 -9.65 -1.40
C PRO A 262 -9.46 -10.86 -0.73
N ASN A 263 -9.21 -10.74 0.58
CA ASN A 263 -8.60 -11.81 1.38
C ASN A 263 -9.62 -12.35 2.42
N PRO A 264 -10.66 -13.08 1.98
CA PRO A 264 -11.64 -13.65 2.91
C PRO A 264 -11.00 -14.71 3.80
N LEU A 265 -11.65 -14.97 4.93
CA LEU A 265 -11.39 -16.14 5.74
C LEU A 265 -12.15 -17.31 5.11
N LEU A 266 -11.42 -18.34 4.72
CA LEU A 266 -11.97 -19.57 4.12
C LEU A 266 -12.02 -20.66 5.17
N HIS A 267 -13.02 -21.51 5.07
CA HIS A 267 -13.17 -22.68 5.93
C HIS A 267 -13.02 -23.93 5.07
N GLY A 268 -12.10 -24.81 5.45
CA GLY A 268 -11.92 -26.12 4.80
C GLY A 268 -13.15 -26.99 4.99
N SER A 269 -13.51 -27.76 3.97
CA SER A 269 -14.53 -28.78 4.09
C SER A 269 -13.96 -30.08 4.68
N ALA A 270 -12.68 -30.11 5.00
CA ALA A 270 -12.05 -31.28 5.57
C ALA A 270 -12.85 -31.76 6.74
N GLY A 271 -13.40 -32.95 6.56
CA GLY A 271 -13.89 -33.74 7.64
C GLY A 271 -12.93 -33.65 8.79
N ASP A 272 -13.46 -33.16 9.82
CA ASP A 272 -13.13 -33.41 11.17
C ASP A 272 -12.18 -34.59 11.36
N ASN A 273 -10.90 -34.36 11.29
CA ASN A 273 -9.96 -35.22 11.97
C ASN A 273 -9.70 -34.60 13.31
N GLY A 274 -10.53 -35.08 14.19
CA GLY A 274 -10.64 -34.74 15.57
C GLY A 274 -9.31 -34.55 16.27
N ASP A 275 -9.48 -33.83 17.32
CA ASP A 275 -8.54 -33.63 18.42
C ASP A 275 -7.64 -32.41 18.32
N ASN A 276 -8.26 -31.27 18.64
CA ASN A 276 -7.73 -30.39 19.68
C ASN A 276 -8.82 -29.41 20.11
N GLY A 277 -9.30 -29.65 21.30
CA GLY A 277 -10.28 -28.83 21.96
C GLY A 277 -9.88 -27.37 22.07
N ASP A 278 -10.92 -26.59 22.00
CA ASP A 278 -11.03 -25.19 22.40
C ASP A 278 -10.61 -24.12 21.36
N ASN A 279 -11.65 -23.45 20.90
CA ASN A 279 -11.76 -22.25 20.09
C ASN A 279 -12.11 -22.47 18.59
N GLY A 280 -13.43 -22.62 18.34
CA GLY A 280 -14.03 -22.73 17.04
C GLY A 280 -13.93 -21.47 16.17
N ASP A 281 -12.87 -21.31 15.43
CA ASP A 281 -12.83 -20.55 14.19
C ASP A 281 -11.50 -20.81 13.44
N ASN A 282 -11.29 -22.04 12.99
CA ASN A 282 -10.06 -22.44 12.26
C ASN A 282 -10.16 -22.11 10.77
N GLY A 283 -10.54 -20.89 10.43
CA GLY A 283 -10.47 -20.40 9.05
C GLY A 283 -9.04 -20.02 8.65
N VAL A 284 -8.72 -20.19 7.36
CA VAL A 284 -7.45 -19.79 6.76
C VAL A 284 -7.68 -18.61 5.82
N ARG A 285 -6.82 -17.62 5.85
CA ARG A 285 -6.93 -16.49 4.91
C ARG A 285 -6.58 -16.97 3.50
N LEU A 286 -7.34 -16.49 2.50
CA LEU A 286 -7.13 -16.84 1.09
C LEU A 286 -5.68 -16.63 0.66
N TYR A 287 -5.03 -15.54 1.08
CA TYR A 287 -3.64 -15.25 0.70
C TYR A 287 -2.63 -16.24 1.29
N ASP A 288 -2.96 -16.93 2.36
CA ASP A 288 -2.08 -17.96 2.95
C ASP A 288 -2.14 -19.28 2.17
N LEU A 289 -3.16 -19.45 1.32
CA LEU A 289 -3.35 -20.60 0.44
C LEU A 289 -2.80 -20.37 -0.97
N ILE A 290 -2.57 -19.11 -1.35
CA ILE A 290 -2.04 -18.75 -2.66
C ILE A 290 -0.51 -18.85 -2.61
N ALA A 291 0.05 -19.84 -3.29
CA ALA A 291 1.49 -19.94 -3.48
C ALA A 291 2.02 -18.84 -4.44
N PRO A 292 3.33 -18.56 -4.45
CA PRO A 292 3.91 -17.64 -5.44
C PRO A 292 3.61 -18.08 -6.86
N GLY A 293 3.00 -17.21 -7.66
CA GLY A 293 2.62 -17.49 -9.04
C GLY A 293 1.23 -16.98 -9.37
N ALA A 294 0.77 -17.27 -10.58
CA ALA A 294 -0.63 -17.05 -10.92
C ALA A 294 -1.49 -18.22 -10.40
N VAL A 295 -2.69 -17.92 -9.96
CA VAL A 295 -3.63 -18.92 -9.46
C VAL A 295 -5.00 -18.75 -10.11
N LEU A 296 -5.63 -19.85 -10.45
CA LEU A 296 -7.04 -19.88 -10.84
C LEU A 296 -7.89 -20.24 -9.61
N LEU A 297 -8.77 -19.33 -9.24
CA LEU A 297 -9.82 -19.65 -8.26
C LEU A 297 -11.02 -20.18 -9.03
N ASP A 298 -11.37 -21.43 -8.80
CA ASP A 298 -12.57 -22.08 -9.34
C ASP A 298 -13.66 -22.01 -8.28
N VAL A 299 -14.56 -21.02 -8.41
CA VAL A 299 -15.62 -20.73 -7.46
C VAL A 299 -16.90 -21.41 -7.94
N ALA A 300 -17.32 -22.46 -7.26
CA ALA A 300 -18.43 -23.30 -7.68
C ALA A 300 -19.24 -23.79 -6.48
N GLU A 301 -20.51 -23.38 -6.38
CA GLU A 301 -21.44 -23.87 -5.38
C GLU A 301 -22.47 -24.86 -5.98
N GLU A 302 -22.83 -24.62 -7.23
CA GLU A 302 -23.92 -25.35 -7.91
C GLU A 302 -23.44 -26.16 -9.12
N ARG A 303 -22.24 -25.88 -9.66
CA ARG A 303 -21.64 -26.59 -10.79
C ARG A 303 -20.44 -27.45 -10.37
N PRO A 304 -20.05 -28.46 -11.17
CA PRO A 304 -18.81 -29.17 -10.94
C PRO A 304 -17.58 -28.29 -11.17
N PHE A 305 -16.50 -28.58 -10.46
CA PHE A 305 -15.20 -27.93 -10.67
C PHE A 305 -14.60 -28.31 -12.04
N LEU A 306 -13.72 -27.43 -12.52
CA LEU A 306 -13.00 -27.66 -13.76
C LEU A 306 -12.07 -28.89 -13.66
N THR A 307 -12.17 -29.81 -14.60
CA THR A 307 -11.38 -31.05 -14.59
C THR A 307 -9.97 -30.85 -15.15
N GLU A 308 -9.81 -30.01 -16.16
CA GLU A 308 -8.55 -29.76 -16.85
C GLU A 308 -8.24 -28.26 -16.87
N PRO A 309 -7.67 -27.71 -15.77
CA PRO A 309 -7.34 -26.29 -15.71
C PRO A 309 -6.10 -25.98 -16.58
N PRO A 310 -6.09 -24.82 -17.26
CA PRO A 310 -4.98 -24.43 -18.14
C PRO A 310 -3.72 -23.96 -17.40
N ILE A 311 -3.77 -23.87 -16.07
CA ILE A 311 -2.65 -23.51 -15.22
C ILE A 311 -2.48 -24.52 -14.08
N PRO A 312 -1.24 -24.76 -13.61
CA PRO A 312 -0.97 -25.79 -12.62
C PRO A 312 -1.53 -25.47 -11.22
N GLN A 313 -1.71 -24.20 -10.90
CA GLN A 313 -2.17 -23.78 -9.59
C GLN A 313 -3.65 -23.42 -9.62
N VAL A 314 -4.47 -24.28 -9.05
CA VAL A 314 -5.92 -24.07 -8.91
C VAL A 314 -6.33 -24.19 -7.47
N LEU A 315 -7.11 -23.25 -6.99
CA LEU A 315 -7.76 -23.31 -5.69
C LEU A 315 -9.28 -23.40 -5.89
N ARG A 316 -9.88 -24.46 -5.38
CA ARG A 316 -11.30 -24.72 -5.50
C ARG A 316 -12.06 -24.19 -4.30
N ILE A 317 -13.11 -23.41 -4.57
CA ILE A 317 -13.94 -22.76 -3.56
C ILE A 317 -15.37 -23.23 -3.75
N GLY A 318 -15.86 -24.06 -2.84
CA GLY A 318 -17.21 -24.62 -2.87
C GLY A 318 -17.35 -25.90 -2.06
N PRO A 319 -18.47 -26.64 -2.22
CA PRO A 319 -18.73 -27.87 -1.47
C PRO A 319 -17.65 -28.93 -1.70
N GLY A 320 -17.18 -29.54 -0.63
CA GLY A 320 -16.14 -30.56 -0.66
C GLY A 320 -14.71 -30.02 -0.64
N GLU A 321 -14.55 -28.72 -0.71
CA GLU A 321 -13.26 -28.01 -0.76
C GLU A 321 -13.28 -26.81 0.21
N TRP A 322 -12.69 -25.67 -0.14
CA TRP A 322 -12.73 -24.45 0.65
C TRP A 322 -14.07 -23.73 0.51
N ARG A 323 -14.59 -23.16 1.60
CA ARG A 323 -15.83 -22.35 1.58
C ARG A 323 -15.51 -20.90 1.88
N ASP A 324 -16.17 -19.97 1.18
CA ASP A 324 -16.17 -18.53 1.45
C ASP A 324 -17.50 -18.09 2.09
N PRO A 325 -17.65 -18.16 3.43
CA PRO A 325 -18.89 -17.76 4.10
C PRO A 325 -19.24 -16.29 3.93
N SER A 326 -18.24 -15.47 3.57
CA SER A 326 -18.45 -14.04 3.33
C SER A 326 -19.10 -13.74 1.98
N GLY A 327 -19.07 -14.69 1.04
CA GLY A 327 -19.55 -14.53 -0.33
C GLY A 327 -18.79 -13.49 -1.16
N LEU A 328 -17.61 -13.05 -0.70
CA LEU A 328 -16.85 -11.98 -1.37
C LEU A 328 -16.38 -12.40 -2.75
N LEU A 329 -15.91 -13.64 -2.92
CA LEU A 329 -15.41 -14.12 -4.20
C LEU A 329 -16.55 -14.29 -5.22
N ARG A 330 -17.65 -14.87 -4.80
CA ARG A 330 -18.87 -14.98 -5.62
C ARG A 330 -19.46 -13.60 -5.95
N GLY A 331 -19.35 -12.66 -5.01
CA GLY A 331 -19.76 -11.26 -5.22
C GLY A 331 -19.02 -10.56 -6.36
N ILE A 332 -17.74 -10.88 -6.58
CA ILE A 332 -16.95 -10.39 -7.74
C ILE A 332 -17.54 -10.90 -9.05
N LEU A 333 -18.05 -12.12 -9.06
CA LEU A 333 -18.70 -12.78 -10.21
C LEU A 333 -20.19 -12.44 -10.35
N GLY A 334 -20.66 -11.40 -9.66
CA GLY A 334 -22.07 -11.00 -9.70
C GLY A 334 -23.03 -11.97 -9.01
N GLY A 335 -22.55 -12.71 -8.01
CA GLY A 335 -23.30 -13.71 -7.25
C GLY A 335 -23.42 -15.07 -7.95
N ARG A 336 -22.67 -15.31 -9.01
CA ARG A 336 -22.68 -16.56 -9.80
C ARG A 336 -21.42 -17.39 -9.52
N ASP A 337 -21.49 -18.65 -9.89
CA ASP A 337 -20.31 -19.50 -10.01
C ASP A 337 -19.45 -19.05 -11.18
N GLY A 338 -18.13 -19.27 -11.10
CA GLY A 338 -17.22 -18.85 -12.16
C GLY A 338 -15.77 -18.99 -11.77
N TYR A 339 -14.93 -18.27 -12.48
CA TYR A 339 -13.49 -18.37 -12.41
C TYR A 339 -12.86 -17.01 -12.22
N LEU A 340 -11.84 -16.94 -11.36
CA LEU A 340 -11.01 -15.75 -11.17
C LEU A 340 -9.56 -16.13 -11.43
N LEU A 341 -8.97 -15.59 -12.48
CA LEU A 341 -7.53 -15.69 -12.70
C LEU A 341 -6.84 -14.56 -11.92
N VAL A 342 -5.94 -14.93 -11.04
CA VAL A 342 -5.25 -14.01 -10.13
C VAL A 342 -3.77 -14.00 -10.46
N ARG A 343 -3.21 -12.80 -10.59
CA ARG A 343 -1.79 -12.54 -10.84
C ARG A 343 -0.96 -12.78 -9.55
N PRO A 344 0.38 -12.94 -9.70
CA PRO A 344 1.28 -13.12 -8.54
C PRO A 344 1.25 -11.98 -7.51
N ASP A 345 0.81 -10.77 -7.89
CA ASP A 345 0.66 -9.61 -7.02
C ASP A 345 -0.76 -9.47 -6.43
N ALA A 346 -1.54 -10.55 -6.46
CA ALA A 346 -2.90 -10.63 -5.95
C ALA A 346 -3.90 -9.65 -6.61
N HIS A 347 -3.72 -9.36 -7.90
CA HIS A 347 -4.73 -8.66 -8.70
C HIS A 347 -5.43 -9.61 -9.64
N ILE A 348 -6.73 -9.41 -9.82
CA ILE A 348 -7.55 -10.20 -10.73
C ILE A 348 -7.18 -9.82 -12.17
N ALA A 349 -6.72 -10.80 -12.92
CA ALA A 349 -6.41 -10.60 -14.34
C ALA A 349 -7.64 -10.79 -15.23
N TRP A 350 -8.52 -11.72 -14.80
CA TRP A 350 -9.69 -12.10 -15.59
C TRP A 350 -10.74 -12.73 -14.66
N ALA A 351 -12.03 -12.55 -14.97
CA ALA A 351 -13.14 -13.03 -14.16
C ALA A 351 -14.36 -13.31 -15.04
N ARG A 352 -14.78 -14.58 -15.13
CA ARG A 352 -15.96 -14.99 -15.91
C ARG A 352 -16.68 -16.19 -15.30
N TRP A 353 -17.94 -16.37 -15.73
CA TRP A 353 -18.75 -17.53 -15.33
C TRP A 353 -18.47 -18.78 -16.17
N ASP A 354 -17.82 -18.64 -17.32
CA ASP A 354 -17.39 -19.74 -18.22
C ASP A 354 -15.86 -19.82 -18.28
N ALA A 355 -15.37 -20.93 -18.76
CA ALA A 355 -13.93 -21.17 -18.91
C ALA A 355 -13.37 -20.67 -20.25
N GLU A 356 -14.20 -20.06 -21.08
CA GLU A 356 -13.80 -19.61 -22.42
C GLU A 356 -12.78 -18.48 -22.31
N GLY A 357 -11.64 -18.63 -22.97
CA GLY A 357 -10.58 -17.64 -22.98
C GLY A 357 -9.62 -17.65 -21.78
N ILE A 358 -9.76 -18.57 -20.80
CA ILE A 358 -8.84 -18.67 -19.66
C ILE A 358 -7.38 -18.79 -20.12
N ALA A 359 -7.08 -19.64 -21.09
CA ALA A 359 -5.72 -19.87 -21.57
C ALA A 359 -5.12 -18.60 -22.19
N GLU A 360 -5.89 -17.86 -22.96
CA GLU A 360 -5.47 -16.58 -23.54
C GLU A 360 -5.27 -15.52 -22.45
N ALA A 361 -6.21 -15.43 -21.51
CA ALA A 361 -6.11 -14.53 -20.38
C ALA A 361 -4.87 -14.81 -19.53
N THR A 362 -4.53 -16.09 -19.35
CA THR A 362 -3.33 -16.51 -18.61
C THR A 362 -2.06 -16.06 -19.32
N ARG A 363 -1.92 -16.32 -20.61
CA ARG A 363 -0.77 -15.87 -21.42
C ARG A 363 -0.64 -14.34 -21.35
N ARG A 364 -1.73 -13.62 -21.53
CA ARG A 364 -1.77 -12.16 -21.46
C ARG A 364 -1.34 -11.65 -20.09
N ALA A 365 -1.89 -12.21 -19.01
CA ALA A 365 -1.63 -11.79 -17.63
C ALA A 365 -0.19 -12.03 -17.19
N LEU A 366 0.45 -13.09 -17.71
CA LEU A 366 1.82 -13.47 -17.40
C LEU A 366 2.86 -12.92 -18.40
N GLY A 367 2.41 -12.22 -19.45
CA GLY A 367 3.28 -11.73 -20.52
C GLY A 367 3.88 -12.85 -21.35
N GLU A 368 3.17 -13.97 -21.51
CA GLU A 368 3.55 -15.06 -22.40
C GLU A 368 3.02 -14.75 -23.82
N GLY A 369 3.88 -14.79 -24.80
CA GLY A 369 3.57 -14.49 -26.20
C GLY A 369 2.92 -15.63 -26.94
#